data_d77129e02e0bef57cf2873eca607a7ad
#
_entry.id   d77129e02e0bef57cf2873eca607a7ad
#
_cell.length_a   1.000
_cell.length_b   1.000
_cell.length_c   1.000
_cell.angle_alpha   90.00
_cell.angle_beta   90.00
_cell.angle_gamma   90.00
#
_symmetry.space_group_name_H-M   'P 1'
#
loop_
_entity.id
_entity.type
_entity.pdbx_description
1 polymer ?
#
loop_
_entity_poly.entity_id
_entity_poly.type
_entity_poly.pdbx_seq_one_letter_code
_entity_poly.pdbx_strand_id
1 'polypeptide(L)'
;MGHRRHSAPRRGSLAYLPRARAKSMEARIRAWPKVNSDEPKLLAHAGFKAGCVQIVNIDDREKTPNHGKQLVSLGTVIVTPPVLIVGIRGYSKDPNGKHAEFDLYADNLPKNISKLFKNKDKESLLDFAEKSIKKIKEIYALIAVIPQNAGLGQKNHIFLKRL
;
A
#
# COMPACT_ATOMS: atom_id res chain seq x y z
N MET A 1 22.58 -24.14 31.85
CA MET A 1 22.94 -22.81 31.32
C MET A 1 23.40 -21.92 32.47
N GLY A 2 24.57 -21.30 32.38
CA GLY A 2 25.05 -20.40 33.44
C GLY A 2 24.20 -19.15 33.55
N HIS A 3 23.92 -18.75 34.78
CA HIS A 3 23.22 -17.49 35.06
C HIS A 3 24.20 -16.31 34.89
N ARG A 4 23.83 -15.31 34.08
CA ARG A 4 24.67 -14.11 33.93
C ARG A 4 24.49 -13.18 35.12
N ARG A 5 25.60 -12.71 35.68
CA ARG A 5 25.63 -11.78 36.81
C ARG A 5 25.09 -10.38 36.47
N HIS A 6 25.16 -10.02 35.19
CA HIS A 6 24.64 -8.76 34.64
C HIS A 6 23.64 -9.05 33.54
N SER A 7 22.80 -8.06 33.19
CA SER A 7 21.86 -8.15 32.08
C SER A 7 22.57 -8.52 30.80
N ALA A 8 21.91 -9.37 29.97
CA ALA A 8 22.47 -9.74 28.69
C ALA A 8 22.61 -8.49 27.80
N PRO A 9 23.68 -8.41 26.97
CA PRO A 9 23.82 -7.33 26.01
C PRO A 9 22.64 -7.32 25.06
N ARG A 10 22.27 -6.14 24.60
CA ARG A 10 21.20 -5.99 23.61
C ARG A 10 21.57 -6.72 22.32
N ARG A 11 20.62 -7.45 21.75
CA ARG A 11 20.81 -8.20 20.51
C ARG A 11 20.04 -7.55 19.37
N GLY A 12 20.55 -7.69 18.14
CA GLY A 12 20.00 -7.10 16.94
C GLY A 12 20.47 -5.66 16.73
N SER A 13 20.09 -5.08 15.59
CA SER A 13 20.41 -3.68 15.29
C SER A 13 19.63 -2.74 16.18
N LEU A 14 20.33 -1.90 16.94
CA LEU A 14 19.72 -0.86 17.78
C LEU A 14 19.11 0.28 16.99
N ALA A 15 19.45 0.40 15.69
CA ALA A 15 18.84 1.37 14.76
C ALA A 15 17.35 1.10 14.51
N TYR A 16 16.88 -0.13 14.76
CA TYR A 16 15.46 -0.50 14.64
C TYR A 16 14.72 -0.44 15.99
N LEU A 17 15.31 0.15 16.99
CA LEU A 17 14.68 0.35 18.30
C LEU A 17 14.22 1.82 18.47
N PRO A 18 13.18 2.07 19.25
CA PRO A 18 12.29 1.12 19.91
C PRO A 18 11.39 0.38 18.90
N ARG A 19 11.15 -0.91 19.12
CA ARG A 19 10.15 -1.69 18.38
C ARG A 19 8.78 -1.24 18.85
N ALA A 20 8.27 -0.21 18.22
CA ALA A 20 6.98 0.38 18.55
C ALA A 20 5.95 0.05 17.48
N ARG A 21 4.68 0.26 17.81
CA ARG A 21 3.58 0.20 16.87
C ARG A 21 3.78 1.25 15.78
N ALA A 22 3.53 0.93 14.53
CA ALA A 22 3.63 1.89 13.44
C ALA A 22 2.66 3.08 13.66
N LYS A 23 3.11 4.30 13.31
CA LYS A 23 2.28 5.52 13.41
C LYS A 23 1.11 5.52 12.43
N SER A 24 1.25 4.83 11.30
CA SER A 24 0.26 4.77 10.23
C SER A 24 -0.04 3.31 9.90
N MET A 25 -1.28 3.03 9.56
CA MET A 25 -1.70 1.72 9.05
C MET A 25 -1.17 1.48 7.63
N GLU A 26 -0.83 2.54 6.93
CA GLU A 26 -0.30 2.47 5.57
C GLU A 26 1.21 2.25 5.58
N ALA A 27 1.65 1.21 4.87
CA ALA A 27 3.07 1.00 4.66
C ALA A 27 3.62 1.97 3.60
N ARG A 28 4.78 2.57 3.87
CA ARG A 28 5.49 3.36 2.87
C ARG A 28 6.30 2.42 1.96
N ILE A 29 5.91 2.35 0.71
CA ILE A 29 6.66 1.59 -0.30
C ILE A 29 7.74 2.50 -0.87
N ARG A 30 9.00 2.09 -0.74
CA ARG A 30 10.17 2.85 -1.21
C ARG A 30 10.70 2.37 -2.57
N ALA A 31 10.51 1.09 -2.87
CA ALA A 31 10.95 0.47 -4.11
C ALA A 31 9.72 -0.01 -4.89
N TRP A 32 9.58 0.49 -6.11
CA TRP A 32 8.53 0.09 -7.04
C TRP A 32 9.16 -0.69 -8.18
N PRO A 33 8.51 -1.77 -8.67
CA PRO A 33 8.98 -2.48 -9.85
C PRO A 33 8.91 -1.55 -11.07
N LYS A 34 9.94 -1.60 -11.90
CA LYS A 34 9.92 -0.94 -13.21
C LYS A 34 9.29 -1.90 -14.20
N VAL A 35 8.10 -1.59 -14.63
CA VAL A 35 7.36 -2.38 -15.63
C VAL A 35 7.27 -1.54 -16.89
N ASN A 36 7.81 -2.07 -17.99
CA ASN A 36 7.60 -1.50 -19.32
C ASN A 36 6.26 -2.02 -19.84
N SER A 37 5.29 -1.16 -19.97
CA SER A 37 3.94 -1.51 -20.43
C SER A 37 3.41 -0.31 -21.19
N ASP A 38 2.78 -0.57 -22.34
CA ASP A 38 2.14 0.45 -23.18
C ASP A 38 0.88 1.00 -22.52
N GLU A 39 0.27 0.24 -21.61
CA GLU A 39 -0.92 0.63 -20.88
C GLU A 39 -0.60 0.91 -19.39
N PRO A 40 -1.31 1.86 -18.77
CA PRO A 40 -1.15 2.12 -17.34
C PRO A 40 -1.64 0.92 -16.52
N LYS A 41 -0.81 0.41 -15.62
CA LYS A 41 -1.12 -0.72 -14.72
C LYS A 41 -0.94 -0.33 -13.27
N LEU A 42 -1.87 -0.75 -12.42
CA LEU A 42 -1.70 -0.65 -10.98
C LEU A 42 -0.64 -1.67 -10.52
N LEU A 43 0.40 -1.18 -9.85
CA LEU A 43 1.54 -2.01 -9.41
C LEU A 43 1.32 -2.63 -8.03
N ALA A 44 0.32 -2.21 -7.29
CA ALA A 44 -0.01 -2.75 -5.98
C ALA A 44 -1.52 -2.68 -5.70
N HIS A 45 -1.95 -3.53 -4.78
CA HIS A 45 -3.31 -3.57 -4.29
C HIS A 45 -3.31 -3.41 -2.77
N ALA A 46 -4.40 -2.88 -2.20
CA ALA A 46 -4.56 -2.76 -0.77
C ALA A 46 -5.59 -3.76 -0.26
N GLY A 47 -5.27 -4.41 0.87
CA GLY A 47 -6.17 -5.37 1.50
C GLY A 47 -6.07 -5.31 3.01
N PHE A 48 -7.03 -5.96 3.67
CA PHE A 48 -7.13 -6.04 5.12
C PHE A 48 -6.78 -7.45 5.60
N LYS A 49 -5.90 -7.54 6.59
CA LYS A 49 -5.63 -8.82 7.24
C LYS A 49 -6.84 -9.21 8.10
N ALA A 50 -7.54 -10.26 7.70
CA ALA A 50 -8.68 -10.80 8.45
C ALA A 50 -8.25 -11.70 9.60
N GLY A 51 -7.23 -12.52 9.41
CA GLY A 51 -6.74 -13.42 10.44
C GLY A 51 -5.69 -14.39 9.94
N CYS A 52 -5.34 -15.34 10.79
CA CYS A 52 -4.44 -16.43 10.45
C CYS A 52 -5.21 -17.76 10.55
N VAL A 53 -4.94 -18.66 9.62
CA VAL A 53 -5.55 -20.00 9.53
C VAL A 53 -4.47 -21.05 9.33
N GLN A 54 -4.77 -22.25 9.74
CA GLN A 54 -3.95 -23.41 9.39
C GLN A 54 -4.41 -23.96 8.05
N ILE A 55 -3.46 -24.14 7.14
CA ILE A 55 -3.70 -24.67 5.80
C ILE A 55 -3.05 -26.05 5.73
N VAL A 56 -3.87 -27.05 5.37
CA VAL A 56 -3.37 -28.40 5.08
C VAL A 56 -3.17 -28.50 3.58
N ASN A 57 -1.95 -28.73 3.15
CA ASN A 57 -1.58 -28.93 1.75
C ASN A 57 -0.77 -30.21 1.59
N ILE A 58 -0.77 -30.78 0.39
CA ILE A 58 0.08 -31.90 0.03
C ILE A 58 1.38 -31.35 -0.52
N ASP A 59 2.52 -31.87 -0.05
CA ASP A 59 3.82 -31.45 -0.56
C ASP A 59 4.06 -32.07 -1.95
N ASP A 60 4.04 -31.27 -2.98
CA ASP A 60 4.27 -31.67 -4.38
C ASP A 60 5.74 -31.51 -4.82
N ARG A 61 6.61 -31.02 -3.91
CA ARG A 61 8.03 -30.82 -4.21
C ARG A 61 8.76 -32.15 -4.32
N GLU A 62 9.25 -32.44 -5.50
CA GLU A 62 10.08 -33.63 -5.75
C GLU A 62 11.35 -33.64 -4.89
N LYS A 63 11.84 -34.82 -4.56
CA LYS A 63 13.09 -35.04 -3.80
C LYS A 63 13.10 -34.50 -2.36
N THR A 64 11.94 -34.19 -1.81
CA THR A 64 11.81 -33.88 -0.38
C THR A 64 11.34 -35.11 0.42
N PRO A 65 11.74 -35.28 1.69
CA PRO A 65 11.29 -36.42 2.52
C PRO A 65 9.78 -36.35 2.84
N ASN A 66 9.13 -35.23 2.53
CA ASN A 66 7.71 -34.99 2.73
C ASN A 66 6.87 -35.09 1.46
N HIS A 67 7.48 -35.44 0.32
CA HIS A 67 6.76 -35.58 -0.95
C HIS A 67 5.53 -36.49 -0.81
N GLY A 68 4.37 -36.03 -1.25
CA GLY A 68 3.11 -36.74 -1.16
C GLY A 68 2.45 -36.77 0.22
N LYS A 69 3.09 -36.20 1.26
CA LYS A 69 2.52 -36.14 2.62
C LYS A 69 1.72 -34.84 2.85
N GLN A 70 0.75 -34.90 3.74
CA GLN A 70 0.02 -33.73 4.20
C GLN A 70 0.92 -32.90 5.13
N LEU A 71 1.06 -31.63 4.81
CA LEU A 71 1.78 -30.65 5.62
C LEU A 71 0.81 -29.59 6.13
N VAL A 72 0.94 -29.23 7.40
CA VAL A 72 0.20 -28.11 7.99
C VAL A 72 1.07 -26.88 7.99
N SER A 73 0.61 -25.82 7.34
CA SER A 73 1.29 -24.53 7.27
C SER A 73 0.39 -23.41 7.79
N LEU A 74 1.01 -22.37 8.34
CA LEU A 74 0.28 -21.18 8.76
C LEU A 74 0.02 -20.28 7.55
N GLY A 75 -1.26 -19.95 7.30
CA GLY A 75 -1.68 -19.01 6.28
C GLY A 75 -2.27 -17.73 6.88
N THR A 76 -2.15 -16.64 6.15
CA THR A 76 -2.80 -15.38 6.49
C THR A 76 -3.92 -15.09 5.50
N VAL A 77 -5.12 -14.88 6.01
CA VAL A 77 -6.28 -14.48 5.20
C VAL A 77 -6.25 -12.97 5.01
N ILE A 78 -6.20 -12.54 3.77
CA ILE A 78 -6.23 -11.14 3.38
C ILE A 78 -7.48 -10.91 2.52
N VAL A 79 -8.34 -10.01 2.95
CA VAL A 79 -9.52 -9.58 2.18
C VAL A 79 -9.12 -8.40 1.32
N THR A 80 -9.31 -8.53 0.00
CA THR A 80 -8.97 -7.51 -0.98
C THR A 80 -10.24 -6.95 -1.63
N PRO A 81 -10.87 -5.92 -1.05
CA PRO A 81 -12.03 -5.30 -1.67
C PRO A 81 -11.62 -4.52 -2.94
N PRO A 82 -12.58 -4.20 -3.81
CA PRO A 82 -12.31 -3.39 -4.98
C PRO A 82 -11.74 -2.02 -4.58
N VAL A 83 -10.74 -1.58 -5.34
CA VAL A 83 -10.05 -0.32 -5.14
C VAL A 83 -10.73 0.76 -5.99
N LEU A 84 -11.03 1.90 -5.38
CA LEU A 84 -11.55 3.07 -6.06
C LEU A 84 -10.39 4.01 -6.41
N ILE A 85 -10.24 4.37 -7.67
CA ILE A 85 -9.32 5.41 -8.10
C ILE A 85 -9.99 6.75 -7.86
N VAL A 86 -9.44 7.52 -6.95
CA VAL A 86 -9.97 8.83 -6.53
C VAL A 86 -9.40 9.95 -7.40
N GLY A 87 -8.18 9.77 -7.88
CA GLY A 87 -7.51 10.78 -8.67
C GLY A 87 -6.10 10.36 -9.07
N ILE A 88 -5.40 11.29 -9.65
CA ILE A 88 -4.00 11.14 -10.06
C ILE A 88 -3.15 12.27 -9.50
N ARG A 89 -1.88 11.97 -9.23
CA ARG A 89 -0.88 12.92 -8.77
C ARG A 89 0.35 12.87 -9.66
N GLY A 90 0.72 14.01 -10.21
CA GLY A 90 1.95 14.18 -10.98
C GLY A 90 3.13 14.56 -10.10
N TYR A 91 4.29 13.93 -10.35
CA TYR A 91 5.55 14.24 -9.69
C TYR A 91 6.60 14.71 -10.66
N SER A 92 7.23 15.83 -10.34
CA SER A 92 8.51 16.23 -10.93
C SER A 92 9.68 15.68 -10.11
N LYS A 93 10.85 15.61 -10.72
CA LYS A 93 12.08 15.17 -10.06
C LYS A 93 13.17 16.20 -10.28
N ASP A 94 13.54 16.86 -9.20
CA ASP A 94 14.64 17.80 -9.14
C ASP A 94 15.86 17.19 -8.40
N PRO A 95 17.04 17.83 -8.43
CA PRO A 95 18.19 17.39 -7.65
C PRO A 95 17.89 17.21 -6.16
N ASN A 96 16.96 17.98 -5.61
CA ASN A 96 16.54 17.92 -4.21
C ASN A 96 15.51 16.81 -3.91
N GLY A 97 15.00 16.09 -4.94
CA GLY A 97 14.06 14.99 -4.75
C GLY A 97 12.83 15.05 -5.63
N LYS A 98 11.78 14.35 -5.20
CA LYS A 98 10.49 14.32 -5.89
C LYS A 98 9.53 15.33 -5.26
N HIS A 99 8.95 16.19 -6.10
CA HIS A 99 7.95 17.18 -5.72
C HIS A 99 6.62 16.89 -6.40
N ALA A 100 5.53 17.01 -5.63
CA ALA A 100 4.18 16.88 -6.19
C ALA A 100 3.82 18.20 -6.87
N GLU A 101 3.52 18.14 -8.15
CA GLU A 101 3.14 19.31 -8.95
C GLU A 101 1.64 19.57 -8.89
N PHE A 102 0.83 18.53 -9.11
CA PHE A 102 -0.61 18.65 -9.09
C PHE A 102 -1.30 17.40 -8.59
N ASP A 103 -2.54 17.58 -8.15
CA ASP A 103 -3.50 16.54 -7.82
C ASP A 103 -4.78 16.79 -8.61
N LEU A 104 -5.22 15.81 -9.40
CA LEU A 104 -6.49 15.82 -10.10
C LEU A 104 -7.40 14.77 -9.50
N TYR A 105 -8.60 15.14 -9.11
CA TYR A 105 -9.59 14.25 -8.50
C TYR A 105 -10.74 13.98 -9.46
N ALA A 106 -11.27 12.75 -9.40
CA ALA A 106 -12.43 12.32 -10.18
C ALA A 106 -13.70 13.06 -9.72
N ASP A 107 -14.65 13.24 -10.66
CA ASP A 107 -15.90 13.92 -10.38
C ASP A 107 -16.93 13.06 -9.66
N ASN A 108 -17.02 11.80 -10.08
CA ASN A 108 -18.01 10.86 -9.58
C ASN A 108 -17.47 10.08 -8.36
N LEU A 109 -17.19 10.81 -7.28
CA LEU A 109 -16.77 10.17 -6.04
C LEU A 109 -17.95 9.91 -5.11
N PRO A 110 -17.97 8.78 -4.38
CA PRO A 110 -18.95 8.53 -3.34
C PRO A 110 -18.99 9.67 -2.31
N LYS A 111 -20.17 10.02 -1.80
CA LYS A 111 -20.37 11.14 -0.87
C LYS A 111 -19.44 11.11 0.35
N ASN A 112 -19.09 9.93 0.83
CA ASN A 112 -18.19 9.76 1.97
C ASN A 112 -16.74 10.16 1.64
N ILE A 113 -16.33 9.96 0.40
CA ILE A 113 -14.98 10.25 -0.10
C ILE A 113 -14.92 11.71 -0.57
N SER A 114 -15.92 12.21 -1.27
CA SER A 114 -15.95 13.57 -1.80
C SER A 114 -15.83 14.63 -0.70
N LYS A 115 -16.35 14.36 0.51
CA LYS A 115 -16.22 15.25 1.66
C LYS A 115 -14.78 15.47 2.14
N LEU A 116 -13.89 14.54 1.83
CA LEU A 116 -12.47 14.63 2.22
C LEU A 116 -11.66 15.48 1.25
N PHE A 117 -12.14 15.62 0.01
CA PHE A 117 -11.50 16.38 -1.03
C PHE A 117 -12.30 17.63 -1.30
N LYS A 118 -11.83 18.77 -0.79
CA LYS A 118 -12.35 20.07 -1.22
C LYS A 118 -11.82 20.33 -2.63
N ASN A 119 -12.69 20.20 -3.62
CA ASN A 119 -12.35 20.59 -4.98
C ASN A 119 -12.06 22.09 -5.00
N LYS A 120 -10.83 22.46 -5.26
CA LYS A 120 -10.49 23.78 -5.78
C LYS A 120 -10.93 23.80 -7.26
N ASP A 121 -11.13 24.97 -7.81
CA ASP A 121 -11.60 25.18 -9.18
C ASP A 121 -10.94 24.23 -10.19
N LYS A 122 -11.74 23.29 -10.72
CA LYS A 122 -11.24 22.17 -11.53
C LYS A 122 -10.62 22.62 -12.84
N GLU A 123 -11.25 23.58 -13.48
CA GLU A 123 -10.80 24.10 -14.78
C GLU A 123 -9.38 24.66 -14.68
N SER A 124 -9.12 25.43 -13.65
CA SER A 124 -7.78 25.97 -13.40
C SER A 124 -6.73 24.89 -13.10
N LEU A 125 -7.13 23.76 -12.48
CA LEU A 125 -6.25 22.63 -12.19
C LEU A 125 -5.95 21.79 -13.43
N LEU A 126 -6.90 21.64 -14.35
CA LEU A 126 -6.70 20.94 -15.62
C LEU A 126 -5.72 21.72 -16.49
N ASP A 127 -5.93 23.02 -16.66
CA ASP A 127 -5.03 23.89 -17.41
C ASP A 127 -3.61 23.90 -16.83
N PHE A 128 -3.50 23.90 -15.49
CA PHE A 128 -2.22 23.81 -14.82
C PHE A 128 -1.54 22.46 -15.03
N ALA A 129 -2.30 21.37 -14.97
CA ALA A 129 -1.80 20.03 -15.20
C ALA A 129 -1.28 19.86 -16.63
N GLU A 130 -2.01 20.37 -17.64
CA GLU A 130 -1.58 20.35 -19.04
C GLU A 130 -0.28 21.11 -19.26
N LYS A 131 -0.15 22.29 -18.67
CA LYS A 131 1.11 23.08 -18.72
C LYS A 131 2.27 22.36 -18.03
N SER A 132 1.98 21.60 -16.98
CA SER A 132 2.99 20.92 -16.16
C SER A 132 3.40 19.56 -16.70
N ILE A 133 2.68 18.98 -17.66
CA ILE A 133 2.96 17.63 -18.22
C ILE A 133 4.43 17.48 -18.66
N LYS A 134 5.01 18.49 -19.27
CA LYS A 134 6.40 18.46 -19.74
C LYS A 134 7.43 18.30 -18.61
N LYS A 135 7.07 18.69 -17.38
CA LYS A 135 7.96 18.60 -16.19
C LYS A 135 7.78 17.31 -15.42
N ILE A 136 6.68 16.58 -15.68
CA ILE A 136 6.32 15.38 -14.93
C ILE A 136 7.17 14.20 -15.40
N LYS A 137 7.70 13.46 -14.44
CA LYS A 137 8.46 12.22 -14.69
C LYS A 137 7.73 10.98 -14.23
N GLU A 138 6.87 11.10 -13.23
CA GLU A 138 6.13 9.97 -12.65
C GLU A 138 4.69 10.39 -12.34
N ILE A 139 3.75 9.49 -12.60
CA ILE A 139 2.34 9.66 -12.29
C ILE A 139 1.94 8.57 -11.29
N TYR A 140 1.24 8.95 -10.26
CA TYR A 140 0.72 8.05 -9.24
C TYR A 140 -0.79 8.13 -9.17
N ALA A 141 -1.45 6.97 -9.11
CA ALA A 141 -2.86 6.92 -8.81
C ALA A 141 -3.11 7.15 -7.31
N LEU A 142 -4.08 7.97 -6.99
CA LEU A 142 -4.62 8.12 -5.66
C LEU A 142 -5.77 7.15 -5.51
N ILE A 143 -5.61 6.14 -4.66
CA ILE A 143 -6.62 5.11 -4.47
C ILE A 143 -7.27 5.21 -3.10
N ALA A 144 -8.54 4.85 -3.04
CA ALA A 144 -9.26 4.68 -1.80
C ALA A 144 -9.80 3.24 -1.69
N VAL A 145 -9.69 2.67 -0.52
CA VAL A 145 -10.27 1.38 -0.19
C VAL A 145 -11.33 1.60 0.89
N ILE A 146 -12.53 1.10 0.63
CA ILE A 146 -13.68 1.25 1.52
C ILE A 146 -13.76 0.01 2.42
N PRO A 147 -13.53 0.12 3.75
CA PRO A 147 -13.54 -1.03 4.65
C PRO A 147 -14.87 -1.77 4.69
N GLN A 148 -15.99 -1.07 4.48
CA GLN A 148 -17.33 -1.64 4.45
C GLN A 148 -17.47 -2.71 3.36
N ASN A 149 -16.81 -2.54 2.21
CA ASN A 149 -16.81 -3.52 1.13
C ASN A 149 -16.05 -4.81 1.49
N ALA A 150 -15.24 -4.77 2.55
CA ALA A 150 -14.55 -5.91 3.11
C ALA A 150 -15.30 -6.54 4.30
N GLY A 151 -16.54 -6.11 4.59
CA GLY A 151 -17.30 -6.57 5.75
C GLY A 151 -16.79 -6.03 7.09
N LEU A 152 -15.90 -5.04 7.07
CA LEU A 152 -15.40 -4.42 8.28
C LEU A 152 -16.35 -3.31 8.73
N GLY A 153 -16.85 -3.42 9.98
CA GLY A 153 -17.78 -2.44 10.57
C GLY A 153 -17.18 -1.08 10.90
N GLN A 154 -15.95 -0.80 10.52
CA GLN A 154 -15.29 0.48 10.79
C GLN A 154 -15.84 1.57 9.89
N LYS A 155 -16.35 2.62 10.52
CA LYS A 155 -16.78 3.83 9.82
C LYS A 155 -15.55 4.54 9.24
N ASN A 156 -15.50 4.67 7.92
CA ASN A 156 -14.73 5.68 7.18
C ASN A 156 -13.20 5.72 7.36
N HIS A 157 -12.51 4.59 7.47
CA HIS A 157 -11.08 4.60 7.21
C HIS A 157 -10.84 4.50 5.70
N ILE A 158 -10.67 5.64 5.06
CA ILE A 158 -10.28 5.74 3.67
C ILE A 158 -8.75 5.74 3.66
N PHE A 159 -8.18 4.69 3.13
CA PHE A 159 -6.75 4.65 2.89
C PHE A 159 -6.49 5.27 1.52
N LEU A 160 -5.95 6.48 1.54
CA LEU A 160 -5.39 7.07 0.35
C LEU A 160 -3.98 6.55 0.18
N LYS A 161 -3.79 5.70 -0.79
CA LYS A 161 -2.47 5.22 -1.14
C LYS A 161 -2.10 5.68 -2.54
N ARG A 162 -0.89 6.17 -2.66
CA ARG A 162 -0.23 6.42 -3.94
C ARG A 162 0.25 5.06 -4.45
N LEU A 163 -0.26 4.62 -5.57
CA LEU A 163 0.20 3.43 -6.26
C LEU A 163 0.71 3.81 -7.63
#